data_3a19093d3b702540fa76f471ba3f9c63
#
_entry.id   3a19093d3b702540fa76f471ba3f9c63
#
_cell.length_a   1.000
_cell.length_b   1.000
_cell.length_c   1.000
_cell.angle_alpha   90.00
_cell.angle_beta   90.00
_cell.angle_gamma   90.00
#
_symmetry.space_group_name_H-M   'P 1'
#
loop_
_entity.id
_entity.type
_entity.pdbx_description
1 polymer ?
#
loop_
_entity_poly.entity_id
_entity_poly.type
_entity_poly.pdbx_seq_one_letter_code
_entity_poly.pdbx_strand_id
1 'polypeptide(L)'
;QVDAIRALGAEPVKELVRPRVAAAVIAMPMLGMFATILGIVGAMVVCALQFGIGKEYFFTSALDSLRLSDFFCGLAKTPVFGFIIAIVGCHFGLKTTGGTEGVGLSTTRSVVVVSTAILVADFLLTKVFIILGIDA
;
A
#
# COMPACT_ATOMS: atom_id res chain seq x y z
N GLN A 1 5.49 -24.07 -10.60
CA GLN A 1 4.54 -24.45 -9.52
C GLN A 1 3.08 -24.22 -9.93
N VAL A 2 2.78 -23.13 -10.64
CA VAL A 2 1.43 -22.86 -11.14
C VAL A 2 0.97 -23.96 -12.10
N ASP A 3 1.84 -24.37 -13.02
CA ASP A 3 1.55 -25.44 -13.98
C ASP A 3 1.33 -26.78 -13.26
N ALA A 4 2.09 -27.03 -12.18
CA ALA A 4 1.91 -28.22 -11.35
C ALA A 4 0.56 -28.23 -10.66
N ILE A 5 0.10 -27.08 -10.14
CA ILE A 5 -1.21 -26.93 -9.53
C ILE A 5 -2.32 -27.19 -10.55
N ARG A 6 -2.19 -26.66 -11.76
CA ARG A 6 -3.14 -26.91 -12.85
C ARG A 6 -3.17 -28.39 -13.23
N ALA A 7 -2.01 -29.02 -13.27
CA ALA A 7 -1.90 -30.45 -13.60
C ALA A 7 -2.58 -31.35 -12.56
N LEU A 8 -2.62 -30.91 -11.29
CA LEU A 8 -3.30 -31.62 -10.21
C LEU A 8 -4.82 -31.34 -10.17
N GLY A 9 -5.33 -30.53 -11.09
CA GLY A 9 -6.74 -30.21 -11.16
C GLY A 9 -7.21 -29.09 -10.23
N ALA A 10 -6.31 -28.48 -9.47
CA ALA A 10 -6.63 -27.33 -8.63
C ALA A 10 -6.61 -26.03 -9.44
N GLU A 11 -7.46 -25.08 -9.08
CA GLU A 11 -7.45 -23.77 -9.71
C GLU A 11 -6.37 -22.88 -9.09
N PRO A 12 -5.38 -22.37 -9.86
CA PRO A 12 -4.35 -21.49 -9.32
C PRO A 12 -4.90 -20.25 -8.65
N VAL A 13 -6.00 -19.71 -9.17
CA VAL A 13 -6.64 -18.52 -8.62
C VAL A 13 -7.10 -18.74 -7.18
N LYS A 14 -7.72 -19.88 -6.90
CA LYS A 14 -8.19 -20.20 -5.55
C LYS A 14 -7.04 -20.51 -4.59
N GLU A 15 -6.03 -21.23 -5.07
CA GLU A 15 -4.95 -21.74 -4.22
C GLU A 15 -3.89 -20.68 -3.92
N LEU A 16 -3.63 -19.76 -4.86
CA LEU A 16 -2.53 -18.80 -4.76
C LEU A 16 -3.00 -17.36 -4.57
N VAL A 17 -4.05 -16.95 -5.26
CA VAL A 17 -4.49 -15.55 -5.28
C VAL A 17 -5.25 -15.17 -4.02
N ARG A 18 -6.22 -15.96 -3.59
CA ARG A 18 -7.05 -15.66 -2.43
C ARG A 18 -6.25 -15.42 -1.15
N PRO A 19 -5.34 -16.32 -0.74
CA PRO A 19 -4.55 -16.09 0.48
C PRO A 19 -3.68 -14.84 0.39
N ARG A 20 -3.09 -14.59 -0.78
CA ARG A 20 -2.22 -13.42 -0.98
C ARG A 20 -2.97 -12.11 -0.93
N VAL A 21 -4.15 -12.05 -1.55
CA VAL A 21 -5.00 -10.86 -1.53
C VAL A 21 -5.45 -10.57 -0.10
N ALA A 22 -5.93 -11.60 0.61
CA ALA A 22 -6.35 -11.44 2.00
C ALA A 22 -5.21 -10.98 2.89
N ALA A 23 -4.03 -11.56 2.74
CA ALA A 23 -2.85 -11.16 3.50
C ALA A 23 -2.44 -9.71 3.22
N ALA A 24 -2.45 -9.29 1.96
CA ALA A 24 -2.10 -7.93 1.57
C ALA A 24 -3.09 -6.91 2.14
N VAL A 25 -4.38 -7.20 2.05
CA VAL A 25 -5.42 -6.30 2.57
C VAL A 25 -5.31 -6.12 4.08
N ILE A 26 -4.96 -7.18 4.81
CA ILE A 26 -4.78 -7.12 6.27
C ILE A 26 -3.44 -6.48 6.63
N ALA A 27 -2.37 -6.82 5.91
CA ALA A 27 -1.01 -6.37 6.24
C ALA A 27 -0.80 -4.87 5.96
N MET A 28 -1.40 -4.33 4.91
CA MET A 28 -1.16 -2.94 4.51
C MET A 28 -1.57 -1.92 5.57
N PRO A 29 -2.73 -2.01 6.23
CA PRO A 29 -3.06 -1.09 7.33
C PRO A 29 -2.07 -1.18 8.48
N MET A 30 -1.64 -2.39 8.85
CA MET A 30 -0.67 -2.58 9.93
C MET A 30 0.66 -1.94 9.60
N LEU A 31 1.16 -2.17 8.39
CA LEU A 31 2.39 -1.55 7.91
C LEU A 31 2.26 -0.03 7.82
N GLY A 32 1.11 0.46 7.41
CA GLY A 32 0.81 1.88 7.37
C GLY A 32 0.89 2.55 8.73
N MET A 33 0.39 1.90 9.77
CA MET A 33 0.52 2.40 11.14
C MET A 33 1.98 2.50 11.55
N PHE A 34 2.76 1.45 11.34
CA PHE A 34 4.19 1.46 11.65
C PHE A 34 4.93 2.53 10.86
N ALA A 35 4.63 2.66 9.57
CA ALA A 35 5.25 3.65 8.70
C ALA A 35 4.95 5.08 9.18
N THR A 36 3.73 5.34 9.61
CA THR A 36 3.33 6.65 10.14
C THR A 36 4.11 6.99 11.40
N ILE A 37 4.21 6.05 12.33
CA ILE A 37 4.94 6.26 13.59
C ILE A 37 6.42 6.52 13.29
N LEU A 38 7.05 5.69 12.47
CA LEU A 38 8.45 5.85 12.10
C LEU A 38 8.70 7.14 11.34
N GLY A 39 7.78 7.54 10.47
CA GLY A 39 7.86 8.77 9.70
C GLY A 39 7.83 10.01 10.60
N ILE A 40 6.93 10.02 11.59
CA ILE A 40 6.83 11.13 12.55
C ILE A 40 8.10 11.21 13.39
N VAL A 41 8.59 10.09 13.90
CA VAL A 41 9.84 10.05 14.69
C VAL A 41 11.03 10.51 13.85
N GLY A 42 11.13 10.03 12.60
CA GLY A 42 12.19 10.43 11.68
C GLY A 42 12.16 11.93 11.37
N ALA A 43 10.97 12.47 11.11
CA ALA A 43 10.80 13.90 10.88
C ALA A 43 11.19 14.73 12.10
N MET A 44 10.85 14.26 13.30
CA MET A 44 11.23 14.93 14.55
C MET A 44 12.75 14.97 14.71
N VAL A 45 13.45 13.87 14.43
CA VAL A 45 14.90 13.82 14.52
C VAL A 45 15.56 14.78 13.52
N VAL A 46 15.10 14.77 12.27
CA VAL A 46 15.61 15.66 11.21
C VAL A 46 15.39 17.13 11.57
N CYS A 47 14.21 17.47 12.04
CA CYS A 47 13.88 18.84 12.44
C CYS A 47 14.75 19.31 13.62
N ALA A 48 14.99 18.43 14.58
CA ALA A 48 15.83 18.75 15.73
C ALA A 48 17.31 18.97 15.34
N LEU A 49 17.83 18.15 14.41
CA LEU A 49 19.22 18.23 14.00
C LEU A 49 19.52 19.33 12.99
N GLN A 50 18.64 19.52 12.00
CA GLN A 50 18.90 20.46 10.90
C GLN A 50 18.33 21.86 11.14
N PHE A 51 17.16 21.94 11.75
CA PHE A 51 16.45 23.22 11.91
C PHE A 51 16.47 23.73 13.34
N GLY A 52 17.04 22.97 14.28
CA GLY A 52 17.09 23.37 15.68
C GLY A 52 15.74 23.50 16.37
N ILE A 53 14.71 22.87 15.82
CA ILE A 53 13.37 22.87 16.38
C ILE A 53 13.32 21.95 17.58
N GLY A 54 12.82 22.43 18.71
CA GLY A 54 12.70 21.63 19.91
C GLY A 54 11.72 20.47 19.74
N LYS A 55 12.04 19.34 20.37
CA LYS A 55 11.19 18.12 20.27
C LYS A 55 9.76 18.38 20.76
N GLU A 56 9.62 19.14 21.85
CA GLU A 56 8.33 19.48 22.43
C GLU A 56 7.50 20.35 21.47
N TYR A 57 8.13 21.33 20.85
CA TYR A 57 7.46 22.20 19.89
C TYR A 57 6.99 21.39 18.67
N PHE A 58 7.87 20.52 18.14
CA PHE A 58 7.52 19.67 17.00
C PHE A 58 6.33 18.76 17.34
N PHE A 59 6.39 18.11 18.51
CA PHE A 59 5.36 17.17 18.94
C PHE A 59 4.00 17.88 19.11
N THR A 60 4.00 19.04 19.76
CA THR A 60 2.78 19.84 19.95
C THR A 60 2.22 20.31 18.61
N SER A 61 3.07 20.81 17.72
CA SER A 61 2.65 21.26 16.39
C SER A 61 2.10 20.12 15.55
N ALA A 62 2.73 18.94 15.62
CA ALA A 62 2.27 17.76 14.89
C ALA A 62 0.90 17.31 15.40
N LEU A 63 0.69 17.28 16.71
CA LEU A 63 -0.61 16.92 17.29
C LEU A 63 -1.70 17.92 16.92
N ASP A 64 -1.38 19.21 16.87
CA ASP A 64 -2.34 20.25 16.51
C ASP A 64 -2.67 20.22 15.01
N SER A 65 -1.70 19.88 14.17
CA SER A 65 -1.86 19.84 12.72
C SER A 65 -2.50 18.55 12.22
N LEU A 66 -2.22 17.42 12.89
CA LEU A 66 -2.74 16.11 12.50
C LEU A 66 -4.09 15.87 13.14
N ARG A 67 -5.10 15.71 12.31
CA ARG A 67 -6.45 15.35 12.76
C ARG A 67 -6.58 13.82 12.77
N LEU A 68 -7.32 13.30 13.75
CA LEU A 68 -7.63 11.88 13.78
C LEU A 68 -8.35 11.42 12.51
N SER A 69 -9.22 12.25 11.95
CA SER A 69 -9.92 11.94 10.71
C SER A 69 -8.96 11.74 9.54
N ASP A 70 -7.90 12.56 9.45
CA ASP A 70 -6.87 12.41 8.39
C ASP A 70 -6.15 11.08 8.52
N PHE A 71 -5.80 10.67 9.75
CA PHE A 71 -5.16 9.40 10.02
C PHE A 71 -6.07 8.23 9.62
N PHE A 72 -7.33 8.26 10.03
CA PHE A 72 -8.28 7.20 9.70
C PHE A 72 -8.58 7.14 8.20
N CYS A 73 -8.67 8.27 7.53
CA CYS A 73 -8.85 8.31 6.06
C CYS A 73 -7.66 7.68 5.34
N GLY A 74 -6.45 8.02 5.75
CA GLY A 74 -5.24 7.43 5.20
C GLY A 74 -5.19 5.92 5.45
N LEU A 75 -5.54 5.50 6.67
CA LEU A 75 -5.56 4.09 7.03
C LEU A 75 -6.62 3.31 6.25
N ALA A 76 -7.78 3.91 5.99
CA ALA A 76 -8.85 3.30 5.21
C ALA A 76 -8.48 3.10 3.74
N LYS A 77 -7.56 3.92 3.20
CA LYS A 77 -7.07 3.76 1.82
C LYS A 77 -6.13 2.56 1.67
N THR A 78 -5.40 2.20 2.71
CA THR A 78 -4.36 1.17 2.62
C THR A 78 -4.88 -0.21 2.25
N PRO A 79 -6.03 -0.72 2.77
CA PRO A 79 -6.57 -1.99 2.30
C PRO A 79 -6.88 -2.00 0.81
N VAL A 80 -7.39 -0.90 0.27
CA VAL A 80 -7.69 -0.76 -1.16
C VAL A 80 -6.42 -0.86 -1.98
N PHE A 81 -5.36 -0.16 -1.56
CA PHE A 81 -4.05 -0.23 -2.22
C PHE A 81 -3.46 -1.63 -2.15
N GLY A 82 -3.56 -2.29 -1.00
CA GLY A 82 -3.12 -3.67 -0.83
C GLY A 82 -3.86 -4.63 -1.76
N PHE A 83 -5.16 -4.45 -1.91
CA PHE A 83 -5.98 -5.24 -2.83
C PHE A 83 -5.50 -5.04 -4.28
N ILE A 84 -5.30 -3.80 -4.70
CA ILE A 84 -4.82 -3.47 -6.05
C ILE A 84 -3.45 -4.12 -6.30
N ILE A 85 -2.51 -3.97 -5.36
CA ILE A 85 -1.15 -4.52 -5.49
C ILE A 85 -1.21 -6.04 -5.64
N ALA A 86 -1.99 -6.70 -4.79
CA ALA A 86 -2.09 -8.16 -4.79
C ALA A 86 -2.73 -8.68 -6.09
N ILE A 87 -3.83 -8.09 -6.52
CA ILE A 87 -4.54 -8.51 -7.73
C ILE A 87 -3.67 -8.32 -8.96
N VAL A 88 -3.05 -7.16 -9.14
CA VAL A 88 -2.20 -6.87 -10.30
C VAL A 88 -0.95 -7.75 -10.26
N GLY A 89 -0.31 -7.89 -9.12
CA GLY A 89 0.87 -8.74 -8.97
C GLY A 89 0.58 -10.19 -9.31
N CYS A 90 -0.53 -10.73 -8.81
CA CYS A 90 -0.94 -12.09 -9.12
C CYS A 90 -1.29 -12.27 -10.60
N HIS A 91 -1.95 -11.28 -11.20
CA HIS A 91 -2.31 -11.32 -12.62
C HIS A 91 -1.07 -11.43 -13.50
N PHE A 92 -0.09 -10.56 -13.28
CA PHE A 92 1.17 -10.62 -14.03
C PHE A 92 1.99 -11.84 -13.69
N GLY A 93 2.01 -12.26 -12.43
CA GLY A 93 2.72 -13.45 -11.99
C GLY A 93 2.20 -14.73 -12.64
N LEU A 94 0.89 -14.89 -12.72
CA LEU A 94 0.26 -16.06 -13.33
C LEU A 94 0.46 -16.11 -14.86
N LYS A 95 0.68 -14.96 -15.48
CA LYS A 95 0.93 -14.87 -16.93
C LYS A 95 2.41 -14.89 -17.29
N THR A 96 3.30 -14.99 -16.30
CA THR A 96 4.74 -14.99 -16.54
C THR A 96 5.17 -16.23 -17.31
N THR A 97 5.99 -16.03 -18.37
CA THR A 97 6.61 -17.07 -19.16
C THR A 97 8.08 -16.71 -19.41
N GLY A 98 8.90 -17.67 -19.79
CA GLY A 98 10.29 -17.42 -20.14
C GLY A 98 11.27 -17.48 -18.97
N GLY A 99 10.94 -18.17 -17.88
CA GLY A 99 11.84 -18.41 -16.75
C GLY A 99 12.19 -17.13 -15.98
N THR A 100 13.43 -17.03 -15.51
CA THR A 100 13.89 -15.91 -14.67
C THR A 100 13.86 -14.57 -15.39
N GLU A 101 14.20 -14.56 -16.67
CA GLU A 101 14.12 -13.34 -17.49
C GLU A 101 12.68 -12.87 -17.64
N GLY A 102 11.75 -13.80 -17.84
CA GLY A 102 10.31 -13.50 -17.88
C GLY A 102 9.79 -12.96 -16.56
N VAL A 103 10.27 -13.48 -15.44
CA VAL A 103 9.91 -12.98 -14.10
C VAL A 103 10.35 -11.53 -13.93
N GLY A 104 11.58 -11.20 -14.31
CA GLY A 104 12.09 -9.83 -14.24
C GLY A 104 11.25 -8.85 -15.06
N LEU A 105 10.91 -9.23 -16.29
CA LEU A 105 10.10 -8.41 -17.19
C LEU A 105 8.68 -8.21 -16.65
N SER A 106 8.04 -9.29 -16.16
CA SER A 106 6.71 -9.23 -15.56
C SER A 106 6.69 -8.37 -14.31
N THR A 107 7.73 -8.45 -13.48
CA THR A 107 7.85 -7.62 -12.27
C THR A 107 7.90 -6.13 -12.64
N THR A 108 8.71 -5.77 -13.63
CA THR A 108 8.81 -4.38 -14.09
C THR A 108 7.48 -3.86 -14.60
N ARG A 109 6.79 -4.64 -15.42
CA ARG A 109 5.46 -4.27 -15.93
C ARG A 109 4.43 -4.14 -14.80
N SER A 110 4.46 -5.06 -13.86
CA SER A 110 3.56 -5.06 -12.70
C SER A 110 3.74 -3.79 -11.87
N VAL A 111 4.99 -3.39 -11.61
CA VAL A 111 5.29 -2.18 -10.84
C VAL A 111 4.74 -0.93 -11.53
N VAL A 112 4.91 -0.82 -12.84
CA VAL A 112 4.39 0.32 -13.60
C VAL A 112 2.86 0.39 -13.51
N VAL A 113 2.18 -0.72 -13.73
CA VAL A 113 0.71 -0.78 -13.70
C VAL A 113 0.19 -0.49 -12.29
N VAL A 114 0.80 -1.09 -11.26
CA VAL A 114 0.41 -0.88 -9.87
C VAL A 114 0.59 0.59 -9.46
N SER A 115 1.73 1.18 -9.81
CA SER A 115 2.00 2.58 -9.47
C SER A 115 0.96 3.52 -10.09
N THR A 116 0.64 3.32 -11.36
CA THR A 116 -0.38 4.10 -12.06
C THR A 116 -1.76 3.89 -11.42
N ALA A 117 -2.12 2.63 -11.15
CA ALA A 117 -3.40 2.30 -10.54
C ALA A 117 -3.55 2.90 -9.15
N ILE A 118 -2.49 2.88 -8.35
CA ILE A 118 -2.50 3.47 -6.99
C ILE A 118 -2.70 4.98 -7.06
N LEU A 119 -2.00 5.67 -7.96
CA LEU A 119 -2.17 7.11 -8.12
C LEU A 119 -3.61 7.48 -8.50
N VAL A 120 -4.19 6.76 -9.45
CA VAL A 120 -5.58 6.98 -9.85
C VAL A 120 -6.53 6.66 -8.71
N ALA A 121 -6.34 5.54 -8.04
CA ALA A 121 -7.19 5.12 -6.91
C ALA A 121 -7.10 6.10 -5.75
N ASP A 122 -5.90 6.62 -5.43
CA ASP A 122 -5.72 7.60 -4.38
C ASP A 122 -6.50 8.89 -4.68
N PHE A 123 -6.39 9.37 -5.91
CA PHE A 123 -7.14 10.55 -6.34
C PHE A 123 -8.65 10.35 -6.19
N LEU A 124 -9.15 9.21 -6.68
CA LEU A 124 -10.59 8.91 -6.62
C LEU A 124 -11.08 8.76 -5.17
N LEU A 125 -10.31 8.06 -4.33
CA LEU A 125 -10.65 7.88 -2.92
C LEU A 125 -10.63 9.19 -2.16
N THR A 126 -9.65 10.04 -2.40
CA THR A 126 -9.55 11.35 -1.78
C THR A 126 -10.76 12.21 -2.18
N LYS A 127 -11.13 12.17 -3.44
CA LYS A 127 -12.28 12.92 -3.94
C LYS A 127 -13.59 12.44 -3.31
N VAL A 128 -13.76 11.12 -3.18
CA VAL A 128 -14.93 10.52 -2.53
C VAL A 128 -15.00 10.96 -1.05
N PHE A 129 -13.88 10.94 -0.33
CA PHE A 129 -13.86 11.35 1.06
C PHE A 129 -14.19 12.83 1.23
N ILE A 130 -13.72 13.68 0.34
CA ILE A 130 -14.05 15.12 0.34
C ILE A 130 -15.55 15.33 0.10
N ILE A 131 -16.14 14.62 -0.87
CA ILE A 131 -17.57 14.72 -1.18
C ILE A 131 -18.41 14.26 0.00
N LEU A 132 -17.99 13.19 0.69
CA LEU A 132 -18.68 12.68 1.87
C LEU A 132 -18.47 13.54 3.12
N GLY A 133 -17.56 14.52 3.07
CA GLY A 133 -17.26 15.39 4.20
C GLY A 133 -16.45 14.74 5.31
N ILE A 134 -15.87 13.57 5.07
CA ILE A 134 -15.07 12.84 6.06
C ILE A 134 -13.72 13.53 6.28
N ASP A 135 -13.21 14.15 5.24
CA ASP A 135 -11.89 14.78 5.21
C ASP A 135 -12.01 16.32 5.31
N ALA A 136 -12.91 16.76 6.10
CA ALA A 136 -13.15 18.20 6.27
C ALA A 136 -12.27 18.81 7.36
#